data_3f08fe2f927c3837a3b4f184fca6ae98
#
_entry.id   3f08fe2f927c3837a3b4f184fca6ae98
#
_cell.length_a   1.000
_cell.length_b   1.000
_cell.length_c   1.000
_cell.angle_alpha   90.00
_cell.angle_beta   90.00
_cell.angle_gamma   90.00
#
_symmetry.space_group_name_H-M   'P 1'
#
loop_
_entity.id
_entity.type
_entity.pdbx_description
1 polymer ?
#
loop_
_entity_poly.entity_id
_entity_poly.type
_entity_poly.pdbx_seq_one_letter_code
_entity_poly.pdbx_strand_id
1 'polypeptide(L)'
;MVVRVWHGWTTPTDADPYEALLKEEIFVGIRDRRIPGFRGIQLLRRVSGSEVEFVTIMTFDALDAVRTFAGEDFEAAVVPEKARAVLAHFDTRSQHYELRAEVRGI
;
A
#
# COMPACT_ATOMS: atom_id res chain seq x y z
N MET A 1 -12.85 10.19 -5.82
CA MET A 1 -12.02 9.23 -5.07
C MET A 1 -10.59 9.23 -5.57
N VAL A 2 -9.66 9.08 -4.65
CA VAL A 2 -8.24 9.04 -4.95
C VAL A 2 -7.72 7.64 -4.65
N VAL A 3 -6.94 7.08 -5.57
CA VAL A 3 -6.31 5.78 -5.43
C VAL A 3 -4.81 5.98 -5.29
N ARG A 4 -4.24 5.47 -4.19
CA ARG A 4 -2.80 5.52 -3.91
C ARG A 4 -2.18 4.18 -4.23
N VAL A 5 -1.15 4.18 -5.09
CA VAL A 5 -0.48 2.95 -5.54
C VAL A 5 0.98 3.00 -5.14
N TRP A 6 1.47 1.89 -4.57
CA TRP A 6 2.85 1.77 -4.13
C TRP A 6 3.37 0.37 -4.43
N HIS A 7 4.67 0.27 -4.74
CA HIS A 7 5.34 -0.97 -5.10
C HIS A 7 6.49 -1.27 -4.16
N GLY A 8 6.60 -2.54 -3.74
CA GLY A 8 7.75 -3.04 -2.99
C GLY A 8 8.10 -4.45 -3.46
N TRP A 9 9.33 -4.89 -3.21
CA TRP A 9 9.83 -6.19 -3.67
C TRP A 9 10.51 -6.93 -2.53
N THR A 10 10.32 -8.25 -2.53
CA THR A 10 11.00 -9.15 -1.59
C THR A 10 11.75 -10.23 -2.35
N THR A 11 12.65 -10.92 -1.64
CA THR A 11 13.14 -12.22 -2.11
C THR A 11 11.98 -13.23 -2.05
N PRO A 12 12.06 -14.35 -2.79
CA PRO A 12 11.03 -15.40 -2.67
C PRO A 12 10.88 -15.93 -1.24
N THR A 13 11.99 -16.02 -0.49
CA THR A 13 11.97 -16.51 0.90
C THR A 13 11.19 -15.58 1.82
N ASP A 14 11.29 -14.26 1.60
CA ASP A 14 10.66 -13.27 2.46
C ASP A 14 9.25 -12.88 2.01
N ALA A 15 8.77 -13.42 0.89
CA ALA A 15 7.46 -13.03 0.34
C ALA A 15 6.29 -13.36 1.28
N ASP A 16 6.21 -14.59 1.76
CA ASP A 16 5.12 -14.99 2.66
C ASP A 16 5.21 -14.29 4.02
N PRO A 17 6.40 -14.19 4.66
CA PRO A 17 6.53 -13.39 5.88
C PRO A 17 6.11 -11.93 5.70
N TYR A 18 6.46 -11.29 4.57
CA TYR A 18 6.08 -9.91 4.31
C TYR A 18 4.56 -9.78 4.14
N GLU A 19 3.94 -10.69 3.39
CA GLU A 19 2.49 -10.69 3.23
C GLU A 19 1.77 -10.85 4.57
N ALA A 20 2.24 -11.76 5.42
CA ALA A 20 1.68 -11.97 6.75
C ALA A 20 1.81 -10.71 7.62
N LEU A 21 2.96 -10.05 7.58
CA LEU A 21 3.20 -8.81 8.31
C LEU A 21 2.20 -7.71 7.89
N LEU A 22 1.97 -7.57 6.59
CA LEU A 22 1.00 -6.59 6.09
C LEU A 22 -0.41 -6.90 6.55
N LYS A 23 -0.86 -8.13 6.36
CA LYS A 23 -2.24 -8.54 6.64
C LYS A 23 -2.56 -8.55 8.13
N GLU A 24 -1.61 -9.00 8.95
CA GLU A 24 -1.86 -9.24 10.37
C GLU A 24 -1.53 -8.04 11.25
N GLU A 25 -0.66 -7.16 10.80
CA GLU A 25 -0.16 -6.06 11.63
C GLU A 25 -0.34 -4.69 10.98
N ILE A 26 0.26 -4.47 9.82
CA ILE A 26 0.33 -3.13 9.21
C ILE A 26 -1.05 -2.66 8.76
N PHE A 27 -1.77 -3.47 8.00
CA PHE A 27 -3.10 -3.09 7.50
C PHE A 27 -4.12 -2.94 8.62
N VAL A 28 -4.04 -3.81 9.63
CA VAL A 28 -4.89 -3.71 10.83
C VAL A 28 -4.60 -2.39 11.55
N GLY A 29 -3.33 -2.05 11.72
CA GLY A 29 -2.94 -0.78 12.34
C GLY A 29 -3.45 0.44 11.59
N ILE A 30 -3.40 0.41 10.25
CA ILE A 30 -3.93 1.49 9.42
C ILE A 30 -5.45 1.60 9.60
N ARG A 31 -6.17 0.49 9.52
CA ARG A 31 -7.62 0.46 9.72
C ARG A 31 -7.99 1.04 11.09
N ASP A 32 -7.25 0.68 12.12
CA ASP A 32 -7.53 1.09 13.50
C ASP A 32 -7.25 2.57 13.76
N ARG A 33 -6.52 3.25 12.88
CA ARG A 33 -6.36 4.71 12.94
C ARG A 33 -7.66 5.44 12.65
N ARG A 34 -8.63 4.80 12.02
CA ARG A 34 -9.96 5.35 11.69
C ARG A 34 -9.86 6.69 10.96
N ILE A 35 -9.03 6.76 9.94
CA ILE A 35 -8.83 7.97 9.15
C ILE A 35 -10.11 8.30 8.40
N PRO A 36 -10.70 9.49 8.62
CA PRO A 36 -11.88 9.90 7.85
C PRO A 36 -11.58 9.91 6.35
N GLY A 37 -12.43 9.28 5.56
CA GLY A 37 -12.25 9.20 4.11
C GLY A 37 -11.40 8.05 3.63
N PHE A 38 -10.78 7.28 4.51
CA PHE A 38 -10.09 6.04 4.12
C PHE A 38 -11.12 4.96 3.80
N ARG A 39 -11.03 4.34 2.62
CA ARG A 39 -12.02 3.37 2.15
C ARG A 39 -11.53 1.93 2.14
N GLY A 40 -10.25 1.69 1.99
CA GLY A 40 -9.74 0.33 2.04
C GLY A 40 -8.38 0.17 1.43
N ILE A 41 -7.85 -1.06 1.57
CA ILE A 41 -6.53 -1.46 1.07
C ILE A 41 -6.71 -2.77 0.32
N GLN A 42 -6.03 -2.88 -0.83
CA GLN A 42 -5.88 -4.13 -1.55
C GLN A 42 -4.40 -4.42 -1.70
N LEU A 43 -4.05 -5.69 -1.57
CA LEU A 43 -2.67 -6.16 -1.75
C LEU A 43 -2.63 -7.09 -2.96
N LEU A 44 -1.72 -6.82 -3.89
CA LEU A 44 -1.48 -7.65 -5.06
C LEU A 44 -0.04 -8.14 -4.99
N ARG A 45 0.22 -9.34 -5.52
CA ARG A 45 1.59 -9.83 -5.62
C ARG A 45 1.77 -10.66 -6.89
N ARG A 46 2.99 -10.66 -7.41
CA ARG A 46 3.37 -11.52 -8.52
C ARG A 46 4.85 -11.86 -8.45
N VAL A 47 5.23 -12.99 -9.05
CA VAL A 47 6.64 -13.30 -9.28
C VAL A 47 7.17 -12.38 -10.37
N SER A 48 8.31 -11.73 -10.12
CA SER A 48 8.94 -10.78 -11.03
C SER A 48 10.43 -11.11 -11.12
N GLY A 49 10.80 -11.93 -12.10
CA GLY A 49 12.18 -12.43 -12.21
C GLY A 49 12.56 -13.26 -10.99
N SER A 50 13.64 -12.86 -10.31
CA SER A 50 14.12 -13.53 -9.09
C SER A 50 13.49 -12.97 -7.82
N GLU A 51 12.54 -12.04 -7.94
CA GLU A 51 11.90 -11.38 -6.80
C GLU A 51 10.38 -11.60 -6.82
N VAL A 52 9.72 -11.21 -5.74
CA VAL A 52 8.28 -11.14 -5.66
C VAL A 52 7.89 -9.68 -5.51
N GLU A 53 7.08 -9.18 -6.42
CA GLU A 53 6.57 -7.81 -6.39
C GLU A 53 5.26 -7.75 -5.64
N PHE A 54 5.15 -6.75 -4.76
CA PHE A 54 3.92 -6.44 -4.06
C PHE A 54 3.43 -5.06 -4.46
N VAL A 55 2.14 -4.95 -4.73
CA VAL A 55 1.50 -3.67 -5.02
C VAL A 55 0.42 -3.45 -3.98
N THR A 56 0.48 -2.30 -3.31
CA THR A 56 -0.53 -1.87 -2.35
C THR A 56 -1.39 -0.81 -3.00
N ILE A 57 -2.70 -1.01 -2.99
CA ILE A 57 -3.67 -0.07 -3.53
C ILE A 57 -4.56 0.39 -2.39
N MET A 58 -4.51 1.68 -2.08
CA MET A 58 -5.34 2.29 -1.04
C MET A 58 -6.32 3.27 -1.69
N THR A 59 -7.56 3.25 -1.23
CA THR A 59 -8.59 4.16 -1.75
C THR A 59 -9.03 5.13 -0.67
N PHE A 60 -9.11 6.41 -1.04
CA PHE A 60 -9.51 7.51 -0.16
C PHE A 60 -10.57 8.37 -0.85
N ASP A 61 -11.39 9.06 -0.07
CA ASP A 61 -12.41 9.97 -0.62
C ASP A 61 -11.78 11.17 -1.32
N ALA A 62 -10.67 11.69 -0.78
CA ALA A 62 -10.01 12.90 -1.27
C ALA A 62 -8.56 12.93 -0.82
N LEU A 63 -7.77 13.86 -1.39
CA LEU A 63 -6.36 14.06 -1.03
C LEU A 63 -6.17 14.43 0.44
N ASP A 64 -7.13 15.12 1.06
CA ASP A 64 -7.03 15.45 2.48
C ASP A 64 -6.90 14.21 3.35
N ALA A 65 -7.62 13.13 3.00
CA ALA A 65 -7.50 11.86 3.72
C ALA A 65 -6.13 11.21 3.49
N VAL A 66 -5.57 11.35 2.29
CA VAL A 66 -4.21 10.89 1.99
C VAL A 66 -3.19 11.64 2.86
N ARG A 67 -3.34 12.96 3.00
CA ARG A 67 -2.45 13.78 3.84
C ARG A 67 -2.55 13.37 5.31
N THR A 68 -3.74 13.06 5.78
CA THR A 68 -3.93 12.56 7.15
C THR A 68 -3.18 11.25 7.35
N PHE A 69 -3.17 10.39 6.34
CA PHE A 69 -2.45 9.12 6.39
C PHE A 69 -0.94 9.29 6.27
N ALA A 70 -0.47 10.04 5.28
CA ALA A 70 0.93 10.07 4.86
C ALA A 70 1.70 11.32 5.29
N GLY A 71 1.01 12.39 5.70
CA GLY A 71 1.63 13.66 6.06
C GLY A 71 1.62 14.66 4.91
N GLU A 72 2.28 15.81 5.12
CA GLU A 72 2.29 16.91 4.15
C GLU A 72 2.94 16.49 2.82
N ASP A 73 4.07 15.79 2.86
CA ASP A 73 4.66 15.19 1.66
C ASP A 73 3.95 13.87 1.39
N PHE A 74 2.70 13.97 0.95
CA PHE A 74 1.81 12.82 0.87
C PHE A 74 2.24 11.77 -0.17
N GLU A 75 3.11 12.12 -1.10
CA GLU A 75 3.65 11.15 -2.05
C GLU A 75 4.77 10.31 -1.45
N ALA A 76 5.41 10.75 -0.37
CA ALA A 76 6.44 9.97 0.28
C ALA A 76 5.86 8.63 0.75
N ALA A 77 6.58 7.55 0.50
CA ALA A 77 6.16 6.22 0.92
C ALA A 77 6.10 6.14 2.45
N VAL A 78 5.06 5.47 2.95
CA VAL A 78 4.91 5.19 4.38
C VAL A 78 5.29 3.73 4.59
N VAL A 79 6.56 3.50 4.98
CA VAL A 79 7.10 2.14 5.13
C VAL A 79 7.57 1.96 6.57
N PRO A 80 6.77 1.26 7.40
CA PRO A 80 7.17 0.98 8.77
C PRO A 80 8.50 0.22 8.84
N GLU A 81 9.22 0.39 9.94
CA GLU A 81 10.53 -0.21 10.12
C GLU A 81 10.52 -1.73 9.94
N LYS A 82 9.50 -2.40 10.46
CA LYS A 82 9.37 -3.86 10.30
C LYS A 82 9.25 -4.28 8.84
N ALA A 83 8.56 -3.48 8.01
CA ALA A 83 8.44 -3.75 6.58
C ALA A 83 9.77 -3.52 5.88
N ARG A 84 10.49 -2.44 6.23
CA ARG A 84 11.81 -2.15 5.65
C ARG A 84 12.80 -3.29 5.90
N ALA A 85 12.72 -3.94 7.05
CA ALA A 85 13.62 -5.02 7.41
C ALA A 85 13.46 -6.25 6.51
N VAL A 86 12.28 -6.43 5.89
CA VAL A 86 11.94 -7.59 5.07
C VAL A 86 12.01 -7.29 3.57
N LEU A 87 11.77 -6.02 3.17
CA LEU A 87 11.78 -5.62 1.77
C LEU A 87 13.21 -5.60 1.22
N ALA A 88 13.38 -6.16 0.02
CA ALA A 88 14.65 -6.08 -0.71
C ALA A 88 14.88 -4.67 -1.24
N HIS A 89 13.83 -4.06 -1.80
CA HIS A 89 13.79 -2.66 -2.21
C HIS A 89 12.35 -2.23 -2.37
N PHE A 90 12.11 -0.93 -2.49
CA PHE A 90 10.76 -0.39 -2.64
C PHE A 90 10.81 1.01 -3.25
N ASP A 91 9.67 1.45 -3.81
CA ASP A 91 9.53 2.80 -4.31
C ASP A 91 9.50 3.78 -3.12
N THR A 92 10.28 4.84 -3.21
CA THR A 92 10.34 5.86 -2.16
C THR A 92 9.14 6.81 -2.23
N ARG A 93 8.40 6.78 -3.32
CA ARG A 93 7.21 7.62 -3.53
C ARG A 93 6.06 6.78 -4.05
N SER A 94 4.85 7.15 -3.64
CA SER A 94 3.60 6.54 -4.12
C SER A 94 3.00 7.41 -5.21
N GLN A 95 2.22 6.80 -6.11
CA GLN A 95 1.47 7.51 -7.13
C GLN A 95 0.02 7.66 -6.70
N HIS A 96 -0.60 8.78 -7.06
CA HIS A 96 -2.00 9.04 -6.76
C HIS A 96 -2.77 9.29 -8.05
N TYR A 97 -3.92 8.63 -8.16
CA TYR A 97 -4.78 8.69 -9.34
C TYR A 97 -6.19 9.04 -8.92
N GLU A 98 -6.88 9.82 -9.76
CA GLU A 98 -8.32 9.99 -9.61
C GLU A 98 -9.02 8.75 -10.16
N LEU A 99 -9.95 8.20 -9.39
CA LEU A 99 -10.83 7.13 -9.90
C LEU A 99 -11.84 7.78 -10.84
N ARG A 100 -11.76 7.48 -12.14
CA ARG A 100 -12.59 8.12 -13.16
C ARG A 100 -13.79 7.29 -13.60
N ALA A 101 -13.69 5.97 -13.48
CA ALA A 101 -14.78 5.08 -13.84
C ALA A 101 -14.60 3.74 -13.13
N GLU A 102 -15.72 3.12 -12.81
CA GLU A 102 -15.73 1.78 -12.24
C GLU A 102 -16.97 1.07 -12.78
N VAL A 103 -16.76 -0.10 -13.38
CA VAL A 103 -17.85 -0.94 -13.88
C VAL A 103 -17.73 -2.28 -13.19
N ARG A 104 -18.82 -2.70 -12.53
CA ARG A 104 -18.83 -3.99 -11.84
C ARG A 104 -19.12 -5.12 -12.81
N GLY A 105 -18.41 -6.23 -12.64
CA GLY A 105 -18.74 -7.48 -13.31
C GLY A 105 -20.01 -8.08 -12.73
N ILE A 106 -20.62 -8.97 -13.48
CA ILE A 106 -21.84 -9.68 -13.07
C ILE A 106 -21.47 -11.00 -12.42
#